data_1e7b31092adae9677a6e4ff021a5b2b3
#
_entry.id   1e7b31092adae9677a6e4ff021a5b2b3
#
_cell.length_a   1.000
_cell.length_b   1.000
_cell.length_c   1.000
_cell.angle_alpha   90.00
_cell.angle_beta   90.00
_cell.angle_gamma   90.00
#
_symmetry.space_group_name_H-M   'P 1'
#
loop_
_entity.id
_entity.type
_entity.pdbx_description
1 polymer ?
#
loop_
_entity_poly.entity_id
_entity_poly.type
_entity_poly.pdbx_seq_one_letter_code
_entity_poly.pdbx_strand_id
1 'polypeptide(L)'
;MTGLNFGAFACLVGGNKFYYYEIYRNDEMLNEIFPVVKSFWEDSVCKLVEPELVGTDADREYVSDVNSGVIKGSEIVLEDDVSNDLARTVKECKAHIKELEKAIEEASNRIKDRMKLNEICHTKDYYIKWSPRSQVRVDTDRFKSVFPEIYEQCKKTISYREMRIK
;
A
#
# COMPACT_ATOMS: atom_id res chain seq x y z
N MET A 1 -27.69 13.88 -12.52
CA MET A 1 -26.69 14.23 -13.55
C MET A 1 -27.20 15.41 -14.36
N THR A 2 -26.29 16.32 -14.76
CA THR A 2 -26.64 17.55 -15.46
C THR A 2 -27.01 17.35 -16.94
N GLY A 3 -26.69 16.22 -17.54
CA GLY A 3 -26.90 15.95 -18.97
C GLY A 3 -25.96 16.70 -19.92
N LEU A 4 -24.97 17.43 -19.38
CA LEU A 4 -24.01 18.19 -20.17
C LEU A 4 -22.99 17.29 -20.86
N ASN A 5 -22.56 17.67 -22.05
CA ASN A 5 -21.59 16.90 -22.84
C ASN A 5 -20.13 17.25 -22.52
N PHE A 6 -19.88 18.36 -21.84
CA PHE A 6 -18.56 18.72 -21.36
C PHE A 6 -18.62 19.50 -20.04
N GLY A 7 -17.52 19.56 -19.34
CA GLY A 7 -17.26 20.38 -18.18
C GLY A 7 -15.86 20.96 -18.24
N ALA A 8 -15.63 22.02 -17.48
CA ALA A 8 -14.31 22.58 -17.34
C ALA A 8 -13.90 22.59 -15.86
N PHE A 9 -12.64 22.27 -15.62
CA PHE A 9 -12.02 22.34 -14.30
C PHE A 9 -10.92 23.40 -14.33
N ALA A 10 -11.00 24.37 -13.43
CA ALA A 10 -9.99 25.40 -13.27
C ALA A 10 -9.39 25.36 -11.86
N CYS A 11 -8.09 25.37 -11.76
CA CYS A 11 -7.38 25.33 -10.49
C CYS A 11 -6.29 26.41 -10.43
N LEU A 12 -6.27 27.17 -9.35
CA LEU A 12 -5.22 28.17 -9.06
C LEU A 12 -4.36 27.64 -7.91
N VAL A 13 -3.12 27.27 -8.21
CA VAL A 13 -2.17 26.73 -7.23
C VAL A 13 -1.21 27.84 -6.77
N GLY A 14 -1.13 28.06 -5.45
CA GLY A 14 -0.21 29.05 -4.85
C GLY A 14 -0.46 30.50 -5.28
N GLY A 15 -1.63 30.82 -5.83
CA GLY A 15 -2.01 32.17 -6.28
C GLY A 15 -1.35 32.63 -7.59
N ASN A 16 -0.46 31.85 -8.18
CA ASN A 16 0.32 32.25 -9.36
C ASN A 16 0.34 31.22 -10.51
N LYS A 17 -0.15 30.00 -10.29
CA LYS A 17 -0.21 28.96 -11.32
C LYS A 17 -1.65 28.60 -11.61
N PHE A 18 -2.11 28.94 -12.80
CA PHE A 18 -3.46 28.63 -13.26
C PHE A 18 -3.44 27.42 -14.20
N TYR A 19 -4.29 26.44 -13.90
CA TYR A 19 -4.51 25.28 -14.74
C TYR A 19 -5.97 25.22 -15.17
N TYR A 20 -6.19 24.91 -16.42
CA TYR A 20 -7.52 24.77 -17.01
C TYR A 20 -7.58 23.46 -17.80
N TYR A 21 -8.61 22.68 -17.55
CA TYR A 21 -8.83 21.40 -18.21
C TYR A 21 -10.27 21.31 -18.69
N GLU A 22 -10.46 20.92 -19.93
CA GLU A 22 -11.77 20.56 -20.48
C GLU A 22 -11.95 19.06 -20.38
N ILE A 23 -13.09 18.63 -19.86
CA ILE A 23 -13.44 17.23 -19.66
C ILE A 23 -14.69 16.97 -20.48
N TYR A 24 -14.56 16.13 -21.48
CA TYR A 24 -15.66 15.72 -22.31
C TYR A 24 -16.36 14.48 -21.72
N ARG A 25 -17.66 14.41 -21.91
CA ARG A 25 -18.46 13.30 -21.44
C ARG A 25 -18.03 12.01 -22.14
N ASN A 26 -17.76 11.01 -21.34
CA ASN A 26 -17.48 9.64 -21.78
C ASN A 26 -18.57 8.72 -21.23
N ASP A 27 -19.53 8.33 -22.11
CA ASP A 27 -20.67 7.52 -21.71
C ASP A 27 -20.26 6.08 -21.36
N GLU A 28 -19.22 5.52 -21.96
CA GLU A 28 -18.69 4.19 -21.62
C GLU A 28 -18.20 4.17 -20.18
N MET A 29 -17.36 5.11 -19.81
CA MET A 29 -16.86 5.26 -18.44
C MET A 29 -17.97 5.55 -17.43
N LEU A 30 -18.97 6.35 -17.81
CA LEU A 30 -20.12 6.64 -16.94
C LEU A 30 -20.98 5.43 -16.69
N ASN A 31 -21.17 4.56 -17.70
CA ASN A 31 -21.92 3.32 -17.56
C ASN A 31 -21.22 2.30 -16.63
N GLU A 32 -19.92 2.37 -16.49
CA GLU A 32 -19.17 1.56 -15.52
C GLU A 32 -19.22 2.14 -14.10
N ILE A 33 -18.97 3.44 -13.96
CA ILE A 33 -18.86 4.09 -12.65
C ILE A 33 -20.22 4.28 -11.97
N PHE A 34 -21.26 4.66 -12.75
CA PHE A 34 -22.54 5.05 -12.16
C PHE A 34 -23.26 3.93 -11.40
N PRO A 35 -23.29 2.68 -11.88
CA PRO A 35 -23.86 1.58 -11.11
C PRO A 35 -23.16 1.37 -9.76
N VAL A 36 -21.83 1.47 -9.73
CA VAL A 36 -21.03 1.30 -8.51
C VAL A 36 -21.35 2.39 -7.50
N VAL A 37 -21.35 3.65 -7.93
CA VAL A 37 -21.67 4.79 -7.04
C VAL A 37 -23.11 4.72 -6.56
N LYS A 38 -24.03 4.31 -7.42
CA LYS A 38 -25.45 4.15 -7.07
C LYS A 38 -25.65 3.04 -6.05
N SER A 39 -25.05 1.87 -6.27
CA SER A 39 -25.11 0.75 -5.32
C SER A 39 -24.53 1.14 -3.97
N PHE A 40 -23.36 1.79 -3.95
CA PHE A 40 -22.78 2.30 -2.70
C PHE A 40 -23.73 3.23 -1.95
N TRP A 41 -24.37 4.17 -2.68
CA TRP A 41 -25.32 5.10 -2.06
C TRP A 41 -26.55 4.40 -1.51
N GLU A 42 -27.18 3.53 -2.32
CA GLU A 42 -28.45 2.87 -1.98
C GLU A 42 -28.27 1.75 -0.96
N ASP A 43 -27.18 0.98 -1.05
CA ASP A 43 -26.96 -0.23 -0.25
C ASP A 43 -26.17 0.04 1.03
N SER A 44 -25.24 1.01 1.01
CA SER A 44 -24.44 1.35 2.18
C SER A 44 -24.92 2.61 2.87
N VAL A 45 -24.95 3.75 2.17
CA VAL A 45 -25.25 5.04 2.80
C VAL A 45 -26.71 5.15 3.26
N CYS A 46 -27.67 4.83 2.39
CA CYS A 46 -29.10 4.94 2.73
C CYS A 46 -29.54 3.90 3.77
N LYS A 47 -28.93 2.73 3.77
CA LYS A 47 -29.28 1.64 4.70
C LYS A 47 -28.45 1.66 5.98
N LEU A 48 -27.44 2.56 6.09
CA LEU A 48 -26.47 2.63 7.20
C LEU A 48 -25.75 1.28 7.41
N VAL A 49 -25.42 0.59 6.31
CA VAL A 49 -24.67 -0.67 6.31
C VAL A 49 -23.24 -0.39 5.86
N GLU A 50 -22.28 -0.84 6.64
CA GLU A 50 -20.87 -0.71 6.28
C GLU A 50 -20.58 -1.48 4.98
N PRO A 51 -19.82 -0.88 4.02
CA PRO A 51 -19.38 -1.59 2.83
C PRO A 51 -18.41 -2.70 3.18
N GLU A 52 -18.34 -3.72 2.32
CA GLU A 52 -17.36 -4.79 2.48
C GLU A 52 -15.93 -4.26 2.34
N LEU A 53 -15.04 -4.79 3.16
CA LEU A 53 -13.61 -4.48 3.10
C LEU A 53 -12.98 -5.16 1.88
N VAL A 54 -12.38 -4.39 0.99
CA VAL A 54 -11.79 -4.88 -0.27
C VAL A 54 -10.27 -4.82 -0.31
N GLY A 55 -9.61 -4.48 0.81
CA GLY A 55 -8.16 -4.49 0.95
C GLY A 55 -7.45 -3.25 0.40
N THR A 56 -8.13 -2.12 0.33
CA THR A 56 -7.55 -0.82 0.00
C THR A 56 -6.75 -0.23 1.16
N ASP A 57 -5.96 0.81 0.89
CA ASP A 57 -5.28 1.56 1.96
C ASP A 57 -6.28 2.24 2.90
N ALA A 58 -7.43 2.72 2.37
CA ALA A 58 -8.51 3.29 3.16
C ALA A 58 -9.12 2.26 4.13
N ASP A 59 -9.34 1.02 3.67
CA ASP A 59 -9.82 -0.07 4.55
C ASP A 59 -8.82 -0.37 5.66
N ARG A 60 -7.52 -0.33 5.34
CA ARG A 60 -6.47 -0.56 6.34
C ARG A 60 -6.47 0.53 7.41
N GLU A 61 -6.57 1.80 7.01
CA GLU A 61 -6.68 2.93 7.93
C GLU A 61 -7.94 2.81 8.78
N TYR A 62 -9.09 2.56 8.17
CA TYR A 62 -10.37 2.37 8.87
C TYR A 62 -10.29 1.25 9.93
N VAL A 63 -9.82 0.07 9.54
CA VAL A 63 -9.67 -1.08 10.48
C VAL A 63 -8.71 -0.75 11.62
N SER A 64 -7.63 -0.02 11.34
CA SER A 64 -6.66 0.41 12.34
C SER A 64 -7.26 1.41 13.33
N ASP A 65 -8.03 2.37 12.85
CA ASP A 65 -8.63 3.44 13.67
C ASP A 65 -9.75 2.90 14.55
N VAL A 66 -10.68 2.13 13.96
CA VAL A 66 -11.80 1.53 14.69
C VAL A 66 -11.30 0.54 15.75
N ASN A 67 -10.23 -0.19 15.47
CA ASN A 67 -9.65 -1.19 16.36
C ASN A 67 -8.35 -0.71 17.04
N SER A 68 -8.19 0.58 17.27
CA SER A 68 -6.99 1.16 17.87
C SER A 68 -6.79 0.72 19.33
N GLY A 69 -7.87 0.41 20.05
CA GLY A 69 -7.84 -0.10 21.42
C GLY A 69 -7.47 -1.59 21.48
N VAL A 70 -6.55 -1.95 22.39
CA VAL A 70 -6.20 -3.36 22.65
C VAL A 70 -6.40 -3.66 24.13
N ILE A 71 -7.20 -4.69 24.41
CA ILE A 71 -7.29 -5.27 25.76
C ILE A 71 -6.21 -6.35 25.85
N LYS A 72 -5.15 -6.06 26.58
CA LYS A 72 -4.01 -6.98 26.70
C LYS A 72 -4.43 -8.32 27.30
N GLY A 73 -4.10 -9.41 26.63
CA GLY A 73 -4.43 -10.78 27.06
C GLY A 73 -5.87 -11.20 26.77
N SER A 74 -6.67 -10.38 26.07
CA SER A 74 -7.99 -10.82 25.60
C SER A 74 -7.84 -11.79 24.43
N GLU A 75 -8.72 -12.80 24.40
CA GLU A 75 -8.81 -13.79 23.33
C GLU A 75 -10.25 -13.82 22.81
N ILE A 76 -10.41 -14.03 21.53
CA ILE A 76 -11.68 -14.33 20.87
C ILE A 76 -11.53 -15.61 20.07
N VAL A 77 -12.51 -16.47 20.12
CA VAL A 77 -12.56 -17.70 19.30
C VAL A 77 -13.53 -17.44 18.16
N LEU A 78 -13.06 -17.58 16.93
CA LEU A 78 -13.85 -17.47 15.70
C LEU A 78 -13.91 -18.88 15.10
N GLU A 79 -15.04 -19.55 15.27
CA GLU A 79 -15.24 -20.94 14.83
C GLU A 79 -15.98 -21.04 13.48
N ASP A 80 -16.15 -19.90 12.80
CA ASP A 80 -16.79 -19.84 11.50
C ASP A 80 -15.84 -20.21 10.35
N ASP A 81 -16.40 -20.83 9.31
CA ASP A 81 -15.64 -21.26 8.12
C ASP A 81 -15.01 -20.08 7.38
N VAL A 82 -15.67 -18.92 7.39
CA VAL A 82 -15.18 -17.70 6.70
C VAL A 82 -13.87 -17.24 7.31
N SER A 83 -13.81 -17.10 8.63
CA SER A 83 -12.58 -16.69 9.35
C SER A 83 -11.44 -17.69 9.11
N ASN A 84 -11.73 -18.99 9.08
CA ASN A 84 -10.75 -20.02 8.81
C ASN A 84 -10.24 -19.95 7.36
N ASP A 85 -11.12 -19.73 6.38
CA ASP A 85 -10.74 -19.60 4.97
C ASP A 85 -9.92 -18.34 4.70
N LEU A 86 -10.26 -17.21 5.35
CA LEU A 86 -9.47 -15.99 5.28
C LEU A 86 -8.07 -16.20 5.85
N ALA A 87 -7.95 -16.87 6.99
CA ALA A 87 -6.66 -17.19 7.59
C ALA A 87 -5.82 -18.10 6.69
N ARG A 88 -6.43 -19.10 6.06
CA ARG A 88 -5.79 -19.99 5.08
C ARG A 88 -5.30 -19.20 3.88
N THR A 89 -6.14 -18.35 3.29
CA THR A 89 -5.79 -17.50 2.15
C THR A 89 -4.57 -16.62 2.45
N VAL A 90 -4.53 -15.97 3.62
CA VAL A 90 -3.37 -15.15 4.01
C VAL A 90 -2.11 -15.99 4.15
N LYS A 91 -2.21 -17.19 4.72
CA LYS A 91 -1.07 -18.11 4.91
C LYS A 91 -0.52 -18.61 3.57
N GLU A 92 -1.40 -19.03 2.65
CA GLU A 92 -1.03 -19.49 1.31
C GLU A 92 -0.42 -18.37 0.47
N CYS A 93 -1.03 -17.19 0.45
CA CYS A 93 -0.47 -16.03 -0.25
C CYS A 93 0.93 -15.64 0.28
N LYS A 94 1.14 -15.67 1.60
CA LYS A 94 2.47 -15.42 2.18
C LYS A 94 3.50 -16.47 1.79
N ALA A 95 3.10 -17.74 1.67
CA ALA A 95 3.98 -18.81 1.19
C ALA A 95 4.36 -18.59 -0.27
N HIS A 96 3.40 -18.28 -1.14
CA HIS A 96 3.66 -17.96 -2.56
C HIS A 96 4.54 -16.73 -2.73
N ILE A 97 4.32 -15.65 -1.95
CA ILE A 97 5.19 -14.47 -1.97
C ILE A 97 6.63 -14.88 -1.67
N LYS A 98 6.86 -15.68 -0.63
CA LYS A 98 8.20 -16.14 -0.25
C LYS A 98 8.87 -16.98 -1.35
N GLU A 99 8.11 -17.83 -2.04
CA GLU A 99 8.60 -18.62 -3.18
C GLU A 99 8.98 -17.71 -4.36
N LEU A 100 8.14 -16.73 -4.68
CA LEU A 100 8.40 -15.76 -5.74
C LEU A 100 9.61 -14.88 -5.41
N GLU A 101 9.74 -14.40 -4.17
CA GLU A 101 10.91 -13.64 -3.71
C GLU A 101 12.20 -14.45 -3.86
N LYS A 102 12.18 -15.73 -3.50
CA LYS A 102 13.32 -16.64 -3.69
C LYS A 102 13.67 -16.79 -5.18
N ALA A 103 12.68 -16.97 -6.04
CA ALA A 103 12.90 -17.06 -7.49
C ALA A 103 13.48 -15.78 -8.09
N ILE A 104 12.99 -14.61 -7.64
CA ILE A 104 13.51 -13.29 -8.04
C ILE A 104 14.97 -13.15 -7.58
N GLU A 105 15.28 -13.51 -6.35
CA GLU A 105 16.64 -13.45 -5.82
C GLU A 105 17.60 -14.36 -6.58
N GLU A 106 17.19 -15.60 -6.86
CA GLU A 106 17.99 -16.56 -7.64
C GLU A 106 18.27 -16.02 -9.05
N ALA A 107 17.24 -15.55 -9.77
CA ALA A 107 17.40 -14.98 -11.10
C ALA A 107 18.28 -13.73 -11.08
N SER A 108 18.07 -12.85 -10.10
CA SER A 108 18.86 -11.63 -9.92
C SER A 108 20.34 -11.93 -9.65
N ASN A 109 20.62 -12.92 -8.80
CA ASN A 109 22.00 -13.31 -8.48
C ASN A 109 22.70 -13.92 -9.72
N ARG A 110 22.00 -14.72 -10.54
CA ARG A 110 22.54 -15.24 -11.80
C ARG A 110 22.84 -14.14 -12.81
N ILE A 111 22.03 -13.09 -12.89
CA ILE A 111 22.27 -11.93 -13.75
C ILE A 111 23.48 -11.15 -13.24
N LYS A 112 23.53 -10.83 -11.93
CA LYS A 112 24.66 -10.12 -11.30
C LYS A 112 25.97 -10.87 -11.50
N ASP A 113 25.97 -12.18 -11.36
CA ASP A 113 27.17 -12.99 -11.63
C ASP A 113 27.64 -12.88 -13.08
N ARG A 114 26.75 -12.82 -14.05
CA ARG A 114 27.10 -12.61 -15.47
C ARG A 114 27.57 -11.18 -15.75
N MET A 115 27.04 -10.19 -15.06
CA MET A 115 27.44 -8.79 -15.19
C MET A 115 28.85 -8.53 -14.67
N LYS A 116 29.34 -9.34 -13.71
CA LYS A 116 30.66 -9.19 -13.10
C LYS A 116 30.89 -7.76 -12.59
N LEU A 117 31.84 -7.04 -13.16
CA LEU A 117 32.22 -5.66 -12.79
C LEU A 117 31.49 -4.60 -13.63
N ASN A 118 30.58 -5.00 -14.52
CA ASN A 118 29.88 -4.06 -15.37
C ASN A 118 28.63 -3.52 -14.69
N GLU A 119 28.41 -2.22 -14.78
CA GLU A 119 27.27 -1.53 -14.22
C GLU A 119 26.01 -1.69 -15.08
N ILE A 120 26.18 -1.86 -16.40
CA ILE A 120 25.09 -1.93 -17.36
C ILE A 120 25.19 -3.23 -18.16
N CYS A 121 24.04 -3.85 -18.38
CA CYS A 121 23.89 -5.02 -19.23
C CYS A 121 22.69 -4.83 -20.17
N HIS A 122 22.90 -5.13 -21.44
CA HIS A 122 21.83 -5.21 -22.44
C HIS A 122 21.59 -6.68 -22.77
N THR A 123 20.35 -7.11 -22.68
CA THR A 123 19.89 -8.37 -23.23
C THR A 123 19.10 -8.08 -24.51
N LYS A 124 18.53 -9.09 -25.15
CA LYS A 124 17.70 -8.90 -26.33
C LYS A 124 16.51 -7.93 -26.08
N ASP A 125 15.89 -8.05 -24.92
CA ASP A 125 14.61 -7.38 -24.64
C ASP A 125 14.69 -6.43 -23.43
N TYR A 126 15.79 -6.48 -22.63
CA TYR A 126 15.88 -5.74 -21.37
C TYR A 126 17.19 -4.95 -21.26
N TYR A 127 17.05 -3.76 -20.68
CA TYR A 127 18.14 -2.94 -20.18
C TYR A 127 18.22 -3.13 -18.65
N ILE A 128 19.39 -3.57 -18.18
CA ILE A 128 19.62 -3.88 -16.77
C ILE A 128 20.73 -2.98 -16.24
N LYS A 129 20.45 -2.26 -15.17
CA LYS A 129 21.43 -1.43 -14.48
C LYS A 129 21.63 -1.92 -13.05
N TRP A 130 22.88 -2.21 -12.72
CA TRP A 130 23.30 -2.60 -11.38
C TRP A 130 24.45 -1.71 -10.91
N SER A 131 24.08 -0.53 -10.37
CA SER A 131 25.01 0.52 -9.97
C SER A 131 25.25 0.52 -8.48
N PRO A 132 26.47 0.89 -8.03
CA PRO A 132 26.72 1.17 -6.63
C PRO A 132 25.85 2.35 -6.18
N ARG A 133 25.23 2.21 -5.02
CA ARG A 133 24.50 3.29 -4.36
C ARG A 133 25.06 3.50 -2.98
N SER A 134 25.36 4.75 -2.64
CA SER A 134 25.73 5.14 -1.28
C SER A 134 24.58 5.87 -0.62
N GLN A 135 24.32 5.55 0.63
CA GLN A 135 23.33 6.23 1.46
C GLN A 135 23.98 6.60 2.78
N VAL A 136 23.92 7.88 3.14
CA VAL A 136 24.33 8.33 4.47
C VAL A 136 23.20 8.02 5.44
N ARG A 137 23.52 7.25 6.46
CA ARG A 137 22.60 6.95 7.58
C ARG A 137 23.29 7.30 8.89
N VAL A 138 22.49 7.72 9.87
CA VAL A 138 22.97 7.89 11.23
C VAL A 138 23.25 6.49 11.80
N ASP A 139 24.48 6.28 12.28
CA ASP A 139 24.81 5.10 13.07
C ASP A 139 24.16 5.26 14.46
N THR A 140 22.98 4.64 14.59
CA THR A 140 22.15 4.76 15.79
C THR A 140 22.81 4.14 17.01
N ASP A 141 23.60 3.09 16.86
CA ASP A 141 24.30 2.45 17.99
C ASP A 141 25.43 3.33 18.49
N ARG A 142 26.22 3.88 17.59
CA ARG A 142 27.25 4.86 17.93
C ARG A 142 26.64 6.14 18.50
N PHE A 143 25.55 6.64 17.90
CA PHE A 143 24.86 7.84 18.39
C PHE A 143 24.35 7.65 19.81
N LYS A 144 23.73 6.50 20.11
CA LYS A 144 23.26 6.12 21.44
C LYS A 144 24.40 5.99 22.47
N SER A 145 25.56 5.48 22.06
CA SER A 145 26.70 5.32 22.96
C SER A 145 27.42 6.63 23.28
N VAL A 146 27.51 7.52 22.30
CA VAL A 146 28.25 8.81 22.42
C VAL A 146 27.34 9.91 23.00
N PHE A 147 26.06 9.91 22.65
CA PHE A 147 25.11 10.96 23.05
C PHE A 147 23.81 10.37 23.62
N PRO A 148 23.86 9.63 24.73
CA PRO A 148 22.71 8.90 25.28
C PRO A 148 21.54 9.83 25.64
N GLU A 149 21.82 10.99 26.22
CA GLU A 149 20.79 11.95 26.61
C GLU A 149 20.02 12.53 25.42
N ILE A 150 20.75 12.90 24.36
CA ILE A 150 20.15 13.43 23.13
C ILE A 150 19.35 12.33 22.43
N TYR A 151 19.88 11.09 22.40
CA TYR A 151 19.15 9.94 21.84
C TYR A 151 17.81 9.72 22.54
N GLU A 152 17.77 9.75 23.88
CA GLU A 152 16.53 9.59 24.65
C GLU A 152 15.52 10.70 24.38
N GLN A 153 15.96 11.95 24.17
CA GLN A 153 15.09 13.07 23.83
C GLN A 153 14.53 12.97 22.40
N CYS A 154 15.31 12.39 21.47
CA CYS A 154 14.95 12.32 20.04
C CYS A 154 14.26 11.00 19.64
N LYS A 155 14.27 9.98 20.50
CA LYS A 155 13.61 8.71 20.19
C LYS A 155 12.10 8.85 20.16
N LYS A 156 11.45 8.23 19.16
CA LYS A 156 10.00 8.14 19.05
C LYS A 156 9.58 6.67 19.14
N THR A 157 8.70 6.38 20.07
CA THR A 157 8.06 5.05 20.13
C THR A 157 6.89 5.03 19.17
N ILE A 158 6.90 4.07 18.24
CA ILE A 158 5.79 3.80 17.33
C ILE A 158 5.16 2.49 17.78
N SER A 159 3.87 2.52 18.09
CA SER A 159 3.12 1.33 18.46
C SER A 159 2.17 0.97 17.32
N TYR A 160 2.15 -0.29 16.94
CA TYR A 160 1.23 -0.83 15.93
C TYR A 160 0.85 -2.27 16.29
N ARG A 161 -0.29 -2.73 15.74
CA ARG A 161 -0.72 -4.12 15.88
C ARG A 161 -0.18 -4.93 14.70
N GLU A 162 0.46 -6.05 14.99
CA GLU A 162 0.95 -6.98 13.98
C GLU A 162 0.10 -8.25 13.99
N MET A 163 -0.46 -8.62 12.83
CA MET A 163 -1.19 -9.88 12.65
C MET A 163 -0.24 -11.00 12.26
N ARG A 164 -0.17 -12.03 13.08
CA ARG A 164 0.61 -13.25 12.80
C ARG A 164 -0.31 -14.46 12.75
N ILE A 165 -0.25 -15.22 11.65
CA ILE A 165 -0.95 -16.49 11.48
C ILE A 165 0.09 -17.60 11.58
N LYS A 166 -0.13 -18.53 12.52
CA LYS A 166 0.75 -19.69 12.76
C LYS A 166 0.29 -20.93 12.02
#